data_26be31c2459cf9a7648cb72ac3a9c7f6
#
_entry.id   26be31c2459cf9a7648cb72ac3a9c7f6
#
_cell.length_a   1.000
_cell.length_b   1.000
_cell.length_c   1.000
_cell.angle_alpha   90.00
_cell.angle_beta   90.00
_cell.angle_gamma   90.00
#
_symmetry.space_group_name_H-M   'P 1'
#
loop_
_entity.id
_entity.type
_entity.pdbx_description
1 polymer ?
#
loop_
_entity_poly.entity_id
_entity_poly.type
_entity_poly.pdbx_seq_one_letter_code
_entity_poly.pdbx_strand_id
1 'polypeptide(L)'
;MKKIFLSAILAGAVIAFGGTVFLSVENTVVGSIFFTIGLFVVCTRGLHLFTGKVCYVFDNDMAYAKTLPVIWLGNLVGTSLIALAEKCTRLASLSARAQGICELKLSEPLLGAFILAVFCNVMIYILSLIHI
;
A
#
# COMPACT_ATOMS: atom_id res chain seq x y z
N MET A 1 7.13 -13.51 -14.05
CA MET A 1 7.78 -12.33 -13.46
C MET A 1 7.25 -11.00 -14.04
N LYS A 2 7.30 -10.73 -15.38
CA LYS A 2 6.83 -9.45 -15.97
C LYS A 2 5.36 -9.11 -15.63
N LYS A 3 4.45 -10.07 -15.72
CA LYS A 3 3.02 -9.87 -15.38
C LYS A 3 2.82 -9.54 -13.90
N ILE A 4 3.56 -10.21 -13.00
CA ILE A 4 3.52 -9.95 -11.56
C ILE A 4 4.02 -8.53 -11.27
N PHE A 5 5.13 -8.12 -11.87
CA PHE A 5 5.71 -6.79 -11.70
C PHE A 5 4.74 -5.69 -12.17
N LEU A 6 4.15 -5.83 -13.36
CA LEU A 6 3.18 -4.86 -13.88
C LEU A 6 1.93 -4.77 -12.98
N SER A 7 1.40 -5.91 -12.54
CA SER A 7 0.28 -5.95 -11.59
C SER A 7 0.64 -5.30 -10.25
N ALA A 8 1.89 -5.44 -9.80
CA ALA A 8 2.36 -4.79 -8.58
C ALA A 8 2.51 -3.27 -8.75
N ILE A 9 2.97 -2.79 -9.91
CA ILE A 9 2.99 -1.34 -10.21
C ILE A 9 1.57 -0.77 -10.14
N LEU A 10 0.61 -1.45 -10.77
CA LEU A 10 -0.80 -1.02 -10.73
C LEU A 10 -1.35 -1.02 -9.31
N ALA A 11 -1.03 -2.03 -8.50
CA ALA A 11 -1.43 -2.07 -7.09
C ALA A 11 -0.87 -0.86 -6.32
N GLY A 12 0.42 -0.57 -6.48
CA GLY A 12 1.06 0.59 -5.87
C GLY A 12 0.43 1.91 -6.28
N ALA A 13 0.14 2.08 -7.58
CA ALA A 13 -0.53 3.27 -8.10
C ALA A 13 -1.94 3.45 -7.50
N VAL A 14 -2.74 2.39 -7.44
CA VAL A 14 -4.11 2.44 -6.89
C VAL A 14 -4.08 2.78 -5.39
N ILE A 15 -3.14 2.23 -4.63
CA ILE A 15 -2.97 2.57 -3.22
C ILE A 15 -2.52 4.02 -3.06
N ALA A 16 -1.64 4.53 -3.94
CA ALA A 16 -1.24 5.94 -3.91
C ALA A 16 -2.42 6.88 -4.14
N PHE A 17 -3.30 6.58 -5.11
CA PHE A 17 -4.54 7.37 -5.29
C PHE A 17 -5.41 7.37 -4.02
N GLY A 18 -5.57 6.22 -3.36
CA GLY A 18 -6.26 6.16 -2.08
C GLY A 18 -5.59 7.04 -1.01
N GLY A 19 -4.25 7.04 -0.97
CA GLY A 19 -3.44 7.88 -0.09
C GLY A 19 -3.62 9.38 -0.37
N THR A 20 -3.67 9.77 -1.64
CA THR A 20 -3.94 11.16 -2.05
C THR A 20 -5.30 11.64 -1.53
N VAL A 21 -6.33 10.82 -1.69
CA VAL A 21 -7.67 11.14 -1.19
C VAL A 21 -7.67 11.26 0.33
N PHE A 22 -7.01 10.32 1.03
CA PHE A 22 -6.84 10.39 2.48
C PHE A 22 -6.18 11.70 2.93
N LEU A 23 -5.10 12.10 2.27
CA LEU A 23 -4.38 13.34 2.57
C LEU A 23 -5.18 14.60 2.22
N SER A 24 -6.10 14.52 1.27
CA SER A 24 -6.93 15.67 0.83
C SER A 24 -8.10 15.95 1.77
N VAL A 25 -8.50 14.98 2.60
CA VAL A 25 -9.65 15.10 3.51
C VAL A 25 -9.15 15.44 4.92
N GLU A 26 -9.71 16.50 5.54
CA GLU A 26 -9.33 16.90 6.90
C GLU A 26 -9.75 15.88 7.95
N ASN A 27 -10.97 15.36 7.82
CA ASN A 27 -11.49 14.34 8.73
C ASN A 27 -10.85 12.98 8.43
N THR A 28 -10.01 12.50 9.36
CA THR A 28 -9.26 11.24 9.22
C THR A 28 -10.17 10.02 9.03
N VAL A 29 -11.34 9.98 9.69
CA VAL A 29 -12.28 8.85 9.56
C VAL A 29 -12.85 8.81 8.13
N VAL A 30 -13.30 9.95 7.62
CA VAL A 30 -13.82 10.06 6.24
C VAL A 30 -12.71 9.75 5.23
N GLY A 31 -11.50 10.27 5.43
CA GLY A 31 -10.35 9.97 4.60
C GLY A 31 -10.02 8.48 4.57
N SER A 32 -10.10 7.79 5.72
CA SER A 32 -9.86 6.36 5.82
C SER A 32 -10.91 5.53 5.06
N ILE A 33 -12.19 5.94 5.11
CA ILE A 33 -13.25 5.29 4.33
C ILE A 33 -12.95 5.37 2.83
N PHE A 34 -12.56 6.55 2.34
CA PHE A 34 -12.21 6.71 0.93
C PHE A 34 -10.93 5.96 0.54
N PHE A 35 -9.93 5.93 1.43
CA PHE A 35 -8.73 5.10 1.22
C PHE A 35 -9.07 3.62 0.99
N THR A 36 -10.09 3.11 1.69
CA THR A 36 -10.56 1.73 1.57
C THR A 36 -10.98 1.38 0.14
N ILE A 37 -11.46 2.36 -0.65
CA ILE A 37 -11.82 2.14 -2.06
C ILE A 37 -10.58 1.68 -2.87
N GLY A 38 -9.42 2.29 -2.63
CA GLY A 38 -8.16 1.86 -3.26
C GLY A 38 -7.82 0.40 -2.93
N LEU A 39 -7.92 0.04 -1.66
CA LEU A 39 -7.68 -1.33 -1.22
C LEU A 39 -8.72 -2.31 -1.77
N PHE A 40 -9.99 -1.92 -1.82
CA PHE A 40 -11.06 -2.70 -2.44
C PHE A 40 -10.77 -3.01 -3.92
N VAL A 41 -10.33 -2.02 -4.69
CA VAL A 41 -9.94 -2.22 -6.10
C VAL A 41 -8.76 -3.20 -6.21
N VAL A 42 -7.74 -3.08 -5.36
CA VAL A 42 -6.60 -4.01 -5.34
C VAL A 42 -7.07 -5.45 -5.10
N CYS A 43 -7.94 -5.65 -4.12
CA CYS A 43 -8.48 -6.98 -3.79
C CYS A 43 -9.37 -7.52 -4.93
N THR A 44 -10.36 -6.75 -5.39
CA THR A 44 -11.33 -7.19 -6.42
C THR A 44 -10.69 -7.45 -7.78
N ARG A 45 -9.61 -6.75 -8.11
CA ARG A 45 -8.85 -6.97 -9.36
C ARG A 45 -7.72 -7.99 -9.21
N GLY A 46 -7.52 -8.55 -8.02
CA GLY A 46 -6.46 -9.52 -7.74
C GLY A 46 -5.06 -8.96 -7.98
N LEU A 47 -4.86 -7.64 -7.76
CA LEU A 47 -3.57 -7.00 -7.96
C LEU A 47 -2.55 -7.45 -6.90
N HIS A 48 -1.27 -7.44 -7.28
CA HIS A 48 -0.21 -7.90 -6.39
C HIS A 48 0.23 -6.78 -5.44
N LEU A 49 -0.42 -6.70 -4.28
CA LEU A 49 -0.01 -5.83 -3.17
C LEU A 49 0.83 -6.64 -2.19
N PHE A 50 2.03 -6.16 -1.84
CA PHE A 50 2.99 -6.86 -0.99
C PHE A 50 2.38 -7.25 0.36
N THR A 51 1.71 -6.32 1.04
CA THR A 51 1.08 -6.56 2.34
C THR A 51 0.00 -7.62 2.31
N GLY A 52 -0.72 -7.77 1.20
CA GLY A 52 -1.71 -8.84 1.03
C GLY A 52 -1.10 -10.18 0.58
N LYS A 53 0.12 -10.17 0.05
CA LYS A 53 0.77 -11.38 -0.50
C LYS A 53 1.84 -11.97 0.41
N VAL A 54 2.40 -11.21 1.35
CA VAL A 54 3.50 -11.67 2.19
C VAL A 54 3.11 -12.84 3.09
N CYS A 55 1.89 -12.87 3.64
CA CYS A 55 1.43 -13.95 4.52
C CYS A 55 1.26 -15.29 3.81
N TYR A 56 1.01 -15.29 2.51
CA TYR A 56 0.90 -16.53 1.72
C TYR A 56 2.23 -17.29 1.56
N VAL A 57 3.33 -16.74 2.04
CA VAL A 57 4.63 -17.42 2.03
C VAL A 57 4.61 -18.70 2.86
N PHE A 58 3.77 -18.74 3.89
CA PHE A 58 3.64 -19.91 4.78
C PHE A 58 2.89 -21.07 4.13
N ASP A 59 2.06 -20.79 3.12
CA ASP A 59 1.24 -21.80 2.41
C ASP A 59 1.83 -22.15 1.04
N ASN A 60 2.96 -21.55 0.66
CA ASN A 60 3.57 -21.71 -0.66
C ASN A 60 5.05 -22.07 -0.56
N ASP A 61 5.62 -22.46 -1.68
CA ASP A 61 7.01 -22.88 -1.81
C ASP A 61 8.00 -21.69 -1.89
N MET A 62 9.29 -22.00 -1.89
CA MET A 62 10.38 -21.02 -2.02
C MET A 62 10.37 -20.28 -3.38
N ALA A 63 9.72 -20.86 -4.40
CA ALA A 63 9.56 -20.16 -5.69
C ALA A 63 8.61 -18.97 -5.55
N TYR A 64 7.56 -19.11 -4.74
CA TYR A 64 6.66 -17.99 -4.41
C TYR A 64 7.39 -16.90 -3.62
N ALA A 65 8.19 -17.27 -2.61
CA ALA A 65 8.94 -16.30 -1.81
C ALA A 65 9.83 -15.39 -2.65
N LYS A 66 10.41 -15.92 -3.74
CA LYS A 66 11.22 -15.13 -4.71
C LYS A 66 10.40 -14.08 -5.49
N THR A 67 9.08 -14.18 -5.51
CA THR A 67 8.22 -13.18 -6.15
C THR A 67 7.98 -11.96 -5.26
N LEU A 68 8.09 -12.09 -3.94
CA LEU A 68 7.81 -11.02 -2.98
C LEU A 68 8.67 -9.77 -3.18
N PRO A 69 10.00 -9.85 -3.34
CA PRO A 69 10.82 -8.68 -3.64
C PRO A 69 10.40 -7.97 -4.94
N VAL A 70 9.97 -8.72 -5.94
CA VAL A 70 9.49 -8.17 -7.22
C VAL A 70 8.18 -7.42 -7.03
N ILE A 71 7.29 -7.96 -6.21
CA ILE A 71 6.02 -7.31 -5.85
C ILE A 71 6.29 -6.02 -5.07
N TRP A 72 7.17 -6.09 -4.07
CA TRP A 72 7.56 -4.93 -3.26
C TRP A 72 8.14 -3.79 -4.12
N LEU A 73 9.09 -4.10 -4.99
CA LEU A 73 9.67 -3.13 -5.94
C LEU A 73 8.61 -2.57 -6.89
N GLY A 74 7.70 -3.40 -7.39
CA GLY A 74 6.62 -2.94 -8.25
C GLY A 74 5.68 -1.96 -7.53
N ASN A 75 5.30 -2.26 -6.28
CA ASN A 75 4.49 -1.35 -5.47
C ASN A 75 5.23 -0.01 -5.23
N LEU A 76 6.53 -0.06 -4.91
CA LEU A 76 7.35 1.14 -4.72
C LEU A 76 7.40 1.99 -6.00
N VAL A 77 7.61 1.39 -7.15
CA VAL A 77 7.59 2.10 -8.44
C VAL A 77 6.22 2.73 -8.70
N GLY A 78 5.14 1.97 -8.49
CA GLY A 78 3.77 2.46 -8.72
C GLY A 78 3.42 3.66 -7.83
N THR A 79 3.69 3.57 -6.53
CA THR A 79 3.47 4.68 -5.59
C THR A 79 4.33 5.89 -5.91
N SER A 80 5.60 5.68 -6.25
CA SER A 80 6.54 6.77 -6.60
C SER A 80 6.12 7.51 -7.86
N LEU A 81 5.63 6.81 -8.88
CA LEU A 81 5.13 7.43 -10.11
C LEU A 81 3.96 8.37 -9.85
N ILE A 82 2.99 7.95 -9.02
CA ILE A 82 1.85 8.81 -8.65
C ILE A 82 2.32 10.00 -7.81
N ALA A 83 3.16 9.78 -6.80
CA ALA A 83 3.69 10.86 -5.96
C ALA A 83 4.49 11.90 -6.76
N LEU A 84 5.25 11.47 -7.78
CA LEU A 84 5.96 12.38 -8.69
C LEU A 84 4.98 13.16 -9.57
N ALA A 85 3.95 12.49 -10.09
CA ALA A 85 2.92 13.17 -10.89
C ALA A 85 2.17 14.23 -10.05
N GLU A 86 1.86 13.93 -8.78
CA GLU A 86 1.20 14.87 -7.87
C GLU A 86 2.03 16.13 -7.60
N LYS A 87 3.36 16.00 -7.51
CA LYS A 87 4.26 17.17 -7.37
C LYS A 87 4.16 18.16 -8.52
N CYS A 88 3.76 17.71 -9.70
CA CYS A 88 3.55 18.55 -10.87
C CYS A 88 2.15 19.21 -10.89
N THR A 89 1.34 19.02 -9.87
CA THR A 89 -0.04 19.52 -9.78
C THR A 89 -0.24 20.38 -8.53
N ARG A 90 -1.45 20.94 -8.39
CA ARG A 90 -1.88 21.63 -7.16
C ARG A 90 -1.85 20.76 -5.91
N LEU A 91 -1.79 19.43 -6.07
CA LEU A 91 -1.70 18.47 -4.96
C LEU A 91 -0.32 18.45 -4.29
N ALA A 92 0.66 19.16 -4.83
CA ALA A 92 1.99 19.30 -4.22
C ALA A 92 1.93 19.84 -2.77
N SER A 93 0.89 20.61 -2.42
CA SER A 93 0.65 21.11 -1.06
C SER A 93 0.40 19.98 -0.03
N LEU A 94 -0.05 18.80 -0.47
CA LEU A 94 -0.26 17.63 0.40
C LEU A 94 1.05 17.05 0.93
N SER A 95 2.18 17.38 0.32
CA SER A 95 3.50 16.88 0.72
C SER A 95 3.84 17.21 2.18
N ALA A 96 3.48 18.40 2.67
CA ALA A 96 3.70 18.79 4.07
C ALA A 96 2.92 17.91 5.05
N ARG A 97 1.66 17.58 4.74
CA ARG A 97 0.83 16.68 5.55
C ARG A 97 1.37 15.25 5.51
N ALA A 98 1.78 14.78 4.34
CA ALA A 98 2.41 13.47 4.17
C ALA A 98 3.70 13.38 4.99
N GLN A 99 4.55 14.42 4.96
CA GLN A 99 5.78 14.48 5.72
C GLN A 99 5.50 14.39 7.23
N GLY A 100 4.56 15.15 7.78
CA GLY A 100 4.21 15.08 9.19
C GLY A 100 3.76 13.69 9.64
N ILE A 101 2.98 12.97 8.80
CA ILE A 101 2.59 11.58 9.08
C ILE A 101 3.81 10.64 9.03
N CYS A 102 4.73 10.85 8.10
CA CYS A 102 5.96 10.05 8.02
C CYS A 102 6.85 10.27 9.24
N GLU A 103 7.04 11.51 9.68
CA GLU A 103 7.82 11.86 10.86
C GLU A 103 7.23 11.21 12.12
N LEU A 104 5.90 11.25 12.27
CA LEU A 104 5.20 10.58 13.37
C LEU A 104 5.46 9.07 13.37
N LYS A 105 5.39 8.43 12.20
CA LYS A 105 5.65 6.98 12.08
C LYS A 105 7.12 6.63 12.33
N LEU A 106 8.05 7.47 11.93
CA LEU A 106 9.48 7.26 12.15
C LEU A 106 9.91 7.52 13.60
N SER A 107 9.13 8.28 14.39
CA SER A 107 9.36 8.48 15.80
C SER A 107 8.92 7.29 16.68
N GLU A 108 8.18 6.34 16.12
CA GLU A 108 7.77 5.13 16.84
C GLU A 108 8.97 4.24 17.20
N PRO A 109 9.03 3.67 18.41
CA PRO A 109 10.01 2.66 18.76
C PRO A 109 9.93 1.46 17.81
N LEU A 110 11.07 0.86 17.47
CA LEU A 110 11.17 -0.24 16.52
C LEU A 110 10.17 -1.39 16.82
N LEU A 111 10.03 -1.74 18.11
CA LEU A 111 9.08 -2.78 18.54
C LEU A 111 7.63 -2.35 18.30
N GLY A 112 7.29 -1.10 18.60
CA GLY A 112 5.95 -0.55 18.33
C GLY A 112 5.63 -0.56 16.85
N ALA A 113 6.55 -0.06 16.02
CA ALA A 113 6.41 -0.06 14.57
C ALA A 113 6.24 -1.49 14.01
N PHE A 114 6.97 -2.47 14.54
CA PHE A 114 6.84 -3.88 14.15
C PHE A 114 5.45 -4.44 14.49
N ILE A 115 4.96 -4.22 15.72
CA ILE A 115 3.62 -4.70 16.14
C ILE A 115 2.52 -4.06 15.27
N LEU A 116 2.60 -2.76 15.03
CA LEU A 116 1.64 -2.06 14.15
C LEU A 116 1.68 -2.59 12.72
N ALA A 117 2.87 -2.91 12.19
CA ALA A 117 3.02 -3.53 10.89
C ALA A 117 2.37 -4.92 10.83
N VAL A 118 2.51 -5.74 11.87
CA VAL A 118 1.85 -7.04 11.97
C VAL A 118 0.33 -6.88 11.95
N PHE A 119 -0.23 -5.98 12.76
CA PHE A 119 -1.68 -5.73 12.77
C PHE A 119 -2.19 -5.26 11.41
N CYS A 120 -1.49 -4.34 10.77
CA CYS A 120 -1.84 -3.88 9.42
C CYS A 120 -1.86 -5.05 8.42
N ASN A 121 -0.83 -5.89 8.43
CA ASN A 121 -0.73 -7.02 7.50
C ASN A 121 -1.82 -8.08 7.76
N VAL A 122 -2.15 -8.37 9.01
CA VAL A 122 -3.23 -9.32 9.38
C VAL A 122 -4.57 -8.82 8.81
N MET A 123 -4.90 -7.53 8.99
CA MET A 123 -6.15 -6.98 8.46
C MET A 123 -6.23 -7.06 6.94
N ILE A 124 -5.14 -6.73 6.24
CA ILE A 124 -5.10 -6.81 4.77
C ILE A 124 -5.13 -8.27 4.29
N TYR A 125 -4.50 -9.19 5.01
CA TYR A 125 -4.55 -10.61 4.70
C TYR A 125 -5.97 -11.17 4.83
N ILE A 126 -6.66 -10.88 5.93
CA ILE A 126 -8.07 -11.26 6.11
C ILE A 126 -8.95 -10.72 4.97
N LEU A 127 -8.76 -9.45 4.60
CA LEU A 127 -9.49 -8.85 3.49
C LEU A 127 -9.19 -9.55 2.15
N SER A 128 -7.95 -9.98 1.94
CA SER A 128 -7.57 -10.70 0.72
C SER A 128 -8.18 -12.12 0.65
N LEU A 129 -8.45 -12.75 1.79
CA LEU A 129 -9.11 -14.07 1.85
C LEU A 129 -10.61 -13.99 1.49
N ILE A 130 -11.29 -12.91 1.85
CA ILE A 130 -12.71 -12.72 1.55
C ILE A 130 -12.96 -12.71 0.04
N HIS A 131 -11.95 -12.38 -0.76
CA HIS A 131 -12.07 -12.23 -2.21
C HIS A 131 -11.66 -13.47 -3.02
N ILE A 132 -11.09 -14.47 -2.38
CA ILE A 132 -10.78 -15.75 -3.00
C ILE A 132 -12.00 -16.66 -2.91
#